data_94890e10e8232742dfdc56b1dbf0d7d4
#
_entry.id   94890e10e8232742dfdc56b1dbf0d7d4
#
_cell.length_a   1.000
_cell.length_b   1.000
_cell.length_c   1.000
_cell.angle_alpha   90.00
_cell.angle_beta   90.00
_cell.angle_gamma   90.00
#
_symmetry.space_group_name_H-M   'P 1'
#
loop_
_entity.id
_entity.type
_entity.pdbx_description
1 polymer ?
#
loop_
_entity_poly.entity_id
_entity_poly.type
_entity_poly.pdbx_seq_one_letter_code
_entity_poly.pdbx_strand_id
1 'polypeptide(L)'
;MISAILIFPIVACILMFLIKRKTFNFVMLNMYAIVHVFITGFLALNKDCGDIATKYFAVDNTNLIFLMVLSFVFLMVVIYNNGYMKNFDYSERKIRFYTAMVLIFVLSMTGTILSTDLAISWILIEATTLSSAYLIYFNKTKHSIEAAWKYVFMCSIGIALAFVGIILLNISSGTINTMNFAQLYENAATFDVTWLKMAFVFMMFGFGAKMGLAPVHFWLPDAHSEAPTPISALLSATLLNSAFLVIVRVYKLMEVANCTNYARILLFLMDFRTL
;
A
#
# COMPACT_ATOMS: atom_id res chain seq x y z
N MET A 1 -15.05 2.17 13.86
CA MET A 1 -14.06 3.19 13.46
C MET A 1 -13.26 2.76 12.22
N ILE A 2 -12.67 1.54 12.20
CA ILE A 2 -11.99 1.00 11.00
C ILE A 2 -12.90 1.05 9.76
N SER A 3 -14.15 0.63 9.90
CA SER A 3 -15.12 0.69 8.80
C SER A 3 -15.35 2.12 8.29
N ALA A 4 -15.33 3.12 9.15
CA ALA A 4 -15.54 4.51 8.76
C ALA A 4 -14.37 5.04 7.90
N ILE A 5 -13.12 4.73 8.26
CA ILE A 5 -11.93 5.17 7.50
C ILE A 5 -11.87 4.50 6.10
N LEU A 6 -12.41 3.28 5.96
CA LEU A 6 -12.45 2.55 4.70
C LEU A 6 -13.68 2.90 3.83
N ILE A 7 -14.85 3.17 4.43
CA ILE A 7 -16.08 3.45 3.69
C ILE A 7 -16.14 4.91 3.22
N PHE A 8 -15.62 5.86 4.02
CA PHE A 8 -15.68 7.29 3.70
C PHE A 8 -15.14 7.63 2.30
N PRO A 9 -13.94 7.19 1.88
CA PRO A 9 -13.42 7.53 0.56
C PRO A 9 -14.23 6.93 -0.58
N ILE A 10 -14.88 5.79 -0.39
CA ILE A 10 -15.76 5.17 -1.38
C ILE A 10 -17.00 6.06 -1.58
N VAL A 11 -17.65 6.46 -0.49
CA VAL A 11 -18.81 7.35 -0.52
C VAL A 11 -18.43 8.70 -1.10
N ALA A 12 -17.29 9.27 -0.70
CA ALA A 12 -16.78 10.53 -1.22
C ALA A 12 -16.54 10.46 -2.75
N CYS A 13 -15.97 9.38 -3.26
CA CYS A 13 -15.81 9.16 -4.70
C CYS A 13 -17.16 9.16 -5.42
N ILE A 14 -18.15 8.43 -4.93
CA ILE A 14 -19.51 8.38 -5.53
C ILE A 14 -20.10 9.80 -5.55
N LEU A 15 -20.06 10.53 -4.44
CA LEU A 15 -20.57 11.90 -4.35
C LEU A 15 -19.87 12.87 -5.30
N MET A 16 -18.55 12.75 -5.48
CA MET A 16 -17.78 13.58 -6.43
C MET A 16 -18.24 13.36 -7.88
N PHE A 17 -18.61 12.15 -8.25
CA PHE A 17 -19.14 11.87 -9.59
C PHE A 17 -20.57 12.36 -9.80
N LEU A 18 -21.36 12.49 -8.72
CA LEU A 18 -22.73 13.03 -8.77
C LEU A 18 -22.73 14.58 -8.83
N ILE A 19 -21.95 15.24 -7.97
CA ILE A 19 -22.03 16.73 -7.78
C ILE A 19 -21.20 17.49 -8.82
N LYS A 20 -20.16 16.90 -9.38
CA LYS A 20 -19.35 17.43 -10.51
C LYS A 20 -18.74 18.84 -10.35
N ARG A 21 -18.54 19.36 -9.14
CA ARG A 21 -17.96 20.70 -8.88
C ARG A 21 -16.52 20.59 -8.36
N LYS A 22 -15.59 21.41 -8.89
CA LYS A 22 -14.17 21.48 -8.43
C LYS A 22 -14.07 21.67 -6.92
N THR A 23 -14.75 22.67 -6.38
CA THR A 23 -14.72 23.02 -4.95
C THR A 23 -15.16 21.85 -4.07
N PHE A 24 -16.21 21.13 -4.47
CA PHE A 24 -16.71 19.97 -3.75
C PHE A 24 -15.66 18.86 -3.69
N ASN A 25 -14.94 18.60 -4.78
CA ASN A 25 -13.90 17.59 -4.84
C ASN A 25 -12.76 17.89 -3.84
N PHE A 26 -12.31 19.14 -3.77
CA PHE A 26 -11.30 19.55 -2.79
C PHE A 26 -11.82 19.49 -1.35
N VAL A 27 -13.07 19.89 -1.11
CA VAL A 27 -13.69 19.78 0.23
C VAL A 27 -13.72 18.33 0.68
N MET A 28 -14.15 17.37 -0.16
CA MET A 28 -14.19 15.96 0.18
C MET A 28 -12.79 15.40 0.46
N LEU A 29 -11.78 15.79 -0.33
CA LEU A 29 -10.39 15.37 -0.11
C LEU A 29 -9.85 15.88 1.24
N ASN A 30 -10.09 17.16 1.57
CA ASN A 30 -9.69 17.76 2.84
C ASN A 30 -10.42 17.13 4.02
N MET A 31 -11.72 16.91 3.90
CA MET A 31 -12.54 16.24 4.92
C MET A 31 -12.01 14.84 5.22
N TYR A 32 -11.68 14.05 4.17
CA TYR A 32 -11.12 12.74 4.37
C TYR A 32 -9.77 12.79 5.08
N ALA A 33 -8.88 13.72 4.71
CA ALA A 33 -7.58 13.86 5.37
C ALA A 33 -7.73 14.16 6.87
N ILE A 34 -8.64 15.08 7.23
CA ILE A 34 -8.93 15.42 8.63
C ILE A 34 -9.52 14.21 9.37
N VAL A 35 -10.51 13.53 8.80
CA VAL A 35 -11.14 12.35 9.39
C VAL A 35 -10.12 11.23 9.57
N HIS A 36 -9.22 11.04 8.58
CA HIS A 36 -8.17 10.02 8.64
C HIS A 36 -7.21 10.27 9.82
N VAL A 37 -6.73 11.50 9.98
CA VAL A 37 -5.86 11.88 11.12
C VAL A 37 -6.59 11.75 12.45
N PHE A 38 -7.85 12.20 12.52
CA PHE A 38 -8.65 12.13 13.75
C PHE A 38 -8.86 10.66 14.19
N ILE A 39 -9.29 9.80 13.27
CA ILE A 39 -9.49 8.37 13.57
C ILE A 39 -8.17 7.72 13.98
N THR A 40 -7.08 7.98 13.25
CA THR A 40 -5.77 7.40 13.56
C THR A 40 -5.25 7.89 14.91
N GLY A 41 -5.39 9.18 15.23
CA GLY A 41 -5.02 9.75 16.53
C GLY A 41 -5.85 9.15 17.67
N PHE A 42 -7.15 8.97 17.47
CA PHE A 42 -8.02 8.31 18.44
C PHE A 42 -7.61 6.85 18.70
N LEU A 43 -7.28 6.10 17.63
CA LEU A 43 -6.77 4.72 17.73
C LEU A 43 -5.43 4.66 18.48
N ALA A 44 -4.57 5.66 18.31
CA ALA A 44 -3.28 5.74 19.00
C ALA A 44 -3.40 6.05 20.50
N LEU A 45 -4.39 6.85 20.88
CA LEU A 45 -4.62 7.21 22.28
C LEU A 45 -5.32 6.11 23.08
N ASN A 46 -6.19 5.32 22.46
CA ASN A 46 -6.95 4.25 23.10
C ASN A 46 -6.24 2.91 22.88
N LYS A 47 -5.34 2.55 23.81
CA LYS A 47 -4.53 1.31 23.74
C LYS A 47 -5.35 0.01 23.80
N ASP A 48 -6.61 0.06 24.25
CA ASP A 48 -7.51 -1.09 24.36
C ASP A 48 -8.21 -1.44 23.02
N CYS A 49 -7.69 -0.91 21.91
CA CYS A 49 -8.27 -1.12 20.58
C CYS A 49 -8.07 -2.53 20.00
N GLY A 50 -7.52 -3.49 20.74
CA GLY A 50 -7.45 -4.90 20.34
C GLY A 50 -8.81 -5.53 19.98
N ASP A 51 -9.91 -4.94 20.48
CA ASP A 51 -11.29 -5.41 20.22
C ASP A 51 -11.95 -4.78 18.97
N ILE A 52 -11.29 -3.83 18.29
CA ILE A 52 -11.82 -3.24 17.04
C ILE A 52 -11.31 -4.02 15.83
N ALA A 53 -11.39 -5.33 15.90
CA ALA A 53 -11.09 -6.20 14.78
C ALA A 53 -12.36 -6.54 14.00
N THR A 54 -12.34 -6.29 12.70
CA THR A 54 -13.23 -7.00 11.77
C THR A 54 -12.53 -8.27 11.31
N LYS A 55 -13.26 -9.20 10.68
CA LYS A 55 -12.68 -10.47 10.21
C LYS A 55 -11.39 -10.28 9.38
N TYR A 56 -11.28 -9.17 8.64
CA TYR A 56 -10.22 -8.94 7.66
C TYR A 56 -9.33 -7.72 7.94
N PHE A 57 -9.72 -6.85 8.88
CA PHE A 57 -8.99 -5.64 9.21
C PHE A 57 -8.90 -5.48 10.71
N ALA A 58 -7.70 -5.26 11.22
CA ALA A 58 -7.44 -5.03 12.65
C ALA A 58 -6.36 -3.98 12.84
N VAL A 59 -6.29 -3.42 14.03
CA VAL A 59 -5.24 -2.51 14.47
C VAL A 59 -4.32 -3.25 15.44
N ASP A 60 -3.04 -3.29 15.13
CA ASP A 60 -1.97 -3.73 16.01
C ASP A 60 -0.93 -2.61 16.20
N ASN A 61 -0.02 -2.76 17.16
CA ASN A 61 1.00 -1.74 17.44
C ASN A 61 1.90 -1.44 16.24
N THR A 62 2.16 -2.44 15.41
CA THR A 62 3.02 -2.29 14.23
C THR A 62 2.30 -1.51 13.15
N ASN A 63 1.08 -1.92 12.79
CA ASN A 63 0.35 -1.25 11.71
C ASN A 63 -0.11 0.17 12.11
N LEU A 64 -0.29 0.43 13.40
CA LEU A 64 -0.64 1.76 13.90
C LEU A 64 0.47 2.78 13.58
N ILE A 65 1.75 2.41 13.71
CA ILE A 65 2.88 3.28 13.37
C ILE A 65 2.81 3.67 11.88
N PHE A 66 2.62 2.69 10.99
CA PHE A 66 2.51 2.95 9.55
C PHE A 66 1.27 3.77 9.21
N LEU A 67 0.16 3.54 9.90
CA LEU A 67 -1.07 4.30 9.72
C LEU A 67 -0.91 5.77 10.18
N MET A 68 -0.17 6.02 11.27
CA MET A 68 0.15 7.38 11.73
C MET A 68 1.01 8.12 10.69
N VAL A 69 2.04 7.47 10.16
CA VAL A 69 2.88 8.06 9.09
C VAL A 69 2.04 8.39 7.86
N LEU A 70 1.20 7.44 7.40
CA LEU A 70 0.30 7.66 6.27
C LEU A 70 -0.63 8.85 6.53
N SER A 71 -1.26 8.91 7.70
CA SER A 71 -2.22 9.97 8.05
C SER A 71 -1.57 11.34 8.05
N PHE A 72 -0.40 11.45 8.67
CA PHE A 72 0.34 12.71 8.75
C PHE A 72 0.79 13.19 7.37
N VAL A 73 1.43 12.32 6.59
CA VAL A 73 1.90 12.66 5.24
C VAL A 73 0.72 13.01 4.34
N PHE A 74 -0.37 12.26 4.40
CA PHE A 74 -1.57 12.53 3.60
C PHE A 74 -2.16 13.90 3.92
N LEU A 75 -2.27 14.29 5.19
CA LEU A 75 -2.74 15.62 5.59
C LEU A 75 -1.84 16.71 5.02
N MET A 76 -0.51 16.59 5.15
CA MET A 76 0.43 17.59 4.62
C MET A 76 0.35 17.69 3.09
N VAL A 77 0.23 16.55 2.42
CA VAL A 77 0.08 16.50 0.96
C VAL A 77 -1.22 17.15 0.52
N VAL A 78 -2.34 16.95 1.22
CA VAL A 78 -3.63 17.57 0.87
C VAL A 78 -3.59 19.08 1.06
N ILE A 79 -2.97 19.57 2.13
CA ILE A 79 -2.76 21.03 2.35
C ILE A 79 -1.93 21.62 1.21
N TYR A 80 -0.81 20.99 0.86
CA TYR A 80 0.04 21.43 -0.25
C TYR A 80 -0.70 21.37 -1.60
N ASN A 81 -1.45 20.30 -1.84
CA ASN A 81 -2.20 20.06 -3.07
C ASN A 81 -3.24 21.15 -3.36
N ASN A 82 -3.86 21.73 -2.32
CA ASN A 82 -4.81 22.85 -2.48
C ASN A 82 -4.16 24.09 -3.09
N GLY A 83 -2.90 24.37 -2.72
CA GLY A 83 -2.11 25.45 -3.33
C GLY A 83 -1.61 25.08 -4.72
N TYR A 84 -1.04 23.87 -4.84
CA TYR A 84 -0.46 23.37 -6.09
C TYR A 84 -1.45 23.36 -7.25
N MET A 85 -2.66 22.83 -7.04
CA MET A 85 -3.67 22.73 -8.10
C MET A 85 -4.29 24.07 -8.51
N LYS A 86 -4.18 25.12 -7.70
CA LYS A 86 -4.64 26.48 -8.07
C LYS A 86 -3.75 27.12 -9.14
N ASN A 87 -2.50 26.72 -9.24
CA ASN A 87 -1.56 27.26 -10.21
C ASN A 87 -1.80 26.76 -11.64
N PHE A 88 -2.72 25.81 -11.81
CA PHE A 88 -3.02 25.21 -13.11
C PHE A 88 -4.52 25.29 -13.41
N ASP A 89 -4.85 25.68 -14.64
CA ASP A 89 -6.25 25.69 -15.09
C ASP A 89 -6.67 24.33 -15.67
N TYR A 90 -6.84 23.37 -14.79
CA TYR A 90 -7.35 22.05 -15.16
C TYR A 90 -8.87 22.04 -15.25
N SER A 91 -9.41 21.28 -16.22
CA SER A 91 -10.85 21.05 -16.36
C SER A 91 -11.44 20.35 -15.11
N GLU A 92 -12.71 20.62 -14.80
CA GLU A 92 -13.40 19.98 -13.67
C GLU A 92 -13.38 18.45 -13.73
N ARG A 93 -13.48 17.90 -14.94
CA ARG A 93 -13.40 16.44 -15.15
C ARG A 93 -12.01 15.91 -14.75
N LYS A 94 -10.93 16.59 -15.16
CA LYS A 94 -9.55 16.17 -14.85
C LYS A 94 -9.28 16.21 -13.34
N ILE A 95 -9.73 17.26 -12.65
CA ILE A 95 -9.58 17.38 -11.19
C ILE A 95 -10.40 16.30 -10.46
N ARG A 96 -11.62 16.02 -10.91
CA ARG A 96 -12.47 14.99 -10.29
C ARG A 96 -11.81 13.61 -10.37
N PHE A 97 -11.31 13.21 -11.53
CA PHE A 97 -10.60 11.94 -11.68
C PHE A 97 -9.32 11.90 -10.82
N TYR A 98 -8.57 13.00 -10.78
CA TYR A 98 -7.39 13.11 -9.94
C TYR A 98 -7.73 12.91 -8.45
N THR A 99 -8.68 13.66 -7.91
CA THR A 99 -9.07 13.56 -6.50
C THR A 99 -9.65 12.19 -6.16
N ALA A 100 -10.45 11.60 -7.05
CA ALA A 100 -10.96 10.25 -6.86
C ALA A 100 -9.83 9.20 -6.84
N MET A 101 -8.84 9.29 -7.74
CA MET A 101 -7.71 8.38 -7.74
C MET A 101 -6.82 8.56 -6.51
N VAL A 102 -6.65 9.80 -5.99
CA VAL A 102 -5.95 10.02 -4.71
C VAL A 102 -6.70 9.34 -3.55
N LEU A 103 -8.02 9.46 -3.49
CA LEU A 103 -8.82 8.79 -2.44
C LEU A 103 -8.71 7.28 -2.53
N ILE A 104 -8.82 6.69 -3.73
CA ILE A 104 -8.68 5.24 -3.94
C ILE A 104 -7.26 4.79 -3.57
N PHE A 105 -6.25 5.57 -3.93
CA PHE A 105 -4.86 5.28 -3.61
C PHE A 105 -4.61 5.24 -2.09
N VAL A 106 -5.08 6.26 -1.35
CA VAL A 106 -4.96 6.30 0.11
C VAL A 106 -5.80 5.21 0.78
N LEU A 107 -7.02 4.95 0.27
CA LEU A 107 -7.86 3.83 0.72
C LEU A 107 -7.13 2.49 0.59
N SER A 108 -6.50 2.23 -0.54
CA SER A 108 -5.79 0.97 -0.80
C SER A 108 -4.59 0.81 0.13
N MET A 109 -3.81 1.88 0.37
CA MET A 109 -2.71 1.87 1.34
C MET A 109 -3.21 1.64 2.77
N THR A 110 -4.27 2.37 3.18
CA THR A 110 -4.90 2.20 4.50
C THR A 110 -5.40 0.77 4.70
N GLY A 111 -6.07 0.21 3.70
CA GLY A 111 -6.53 -1.16 3.73
C GLY A 111 -5.38 -2.17 3.82
N THR A 112 -4.29 -1.99 3.06
CA THR A 112 -3.09 -2.84 3.14
C THR A 112 -2.49 -2.82 4.55
N ILE A 113 -2.37 -1.64 5.15
CA ILE A 113 -1.82 -1.48 6.51
C ILE A 113 -2.70 -2.20 7.53
N LEU A 114 -4.01 -2.05 7.44
CA LEU A 114 -4.97 -2.62 8.39
C LEU A 114 -5.31 -4.10 8.13
N SER A 115 -4.96 -4.65 6.96
CA SER A 115 -5.32 -6.02 6.58
C SER A 115 -4.71 -7.05 7.53
N THR A 116 -5.52 -8.01 7.97
CA THR A 116 -5.09 -9.19 8.75
C THR A 116 -4.79 -10.41 7.88
N ASP A 117 -5.02 -10.29 6.58
CA ASP A 117 -4.93 -11.39 5.63
C ASP A 117 -3.94 -11.06 4.50
N LEU A 118 -3.06 -12.01 4.18
CA LEU A 118 -2.02 -11.83 3.16
C LEU A 118 -2.59 -11.67 1.75
N ALA A 119 -3.65 -12.42 1.42
CA ALA A 119 -4.29 -12.32 0.10
C ALA A 119 -4.99 -10.98 -0.09
N ILE A 120 -5.65 -10.46 0.95
CA ILE A 120 -6.27 -9.13 0.93
C ILE A 120 -5.18 -8.06 0.81
N SER A 121 -4.06 -8.18 1.55
CA SER A 121 -2.92 -7.27 1.41
C SER A 121 -2.39 -7.25 -0.02
N TRP A 122 -2.30 -8.41 -0.68
CA TRP A 122 -1.87 -8.54 -2.07
C TRP A 122 -2.83 -7.80 -3.03
N ILE A 123 -4.15 -8.02 -2.92
CA ILE A 123 -5.16 -7.33 -3.74
C ILE A 123 -5.07 -5.81 -3.57
N LEU A 124 -4.94 -5.33 -2.33
CA LEU A 124 -4.90 -3.90 -2.03
C LEU A 124 -3.60 -3.24 -2.50
N ILE A 125 -2.47 -3.95 -2.47
CA ILE A 125 -1.22 -3.47 -3.07
C ILE A 125 -1.37 -3.33 -4.59
N GLU A 126 -2.03 -4.26 -5.28
CA GLU A 126 -2.29 -4.10 -6.71
C GLU A 126 -3.26 -2.95 -6.98
N ALA A 127 -4.27 -2.74 -6.15
CA ALA A 127 -5.15 -1.57 -6.25
C ALA A 127 -4.38 -0.24 -6.10
N THR A 128 -3.30 -0.20 -5.29
CA THR A 128 -2.40 0.97 -5.26
C THR A 128 -1.69 1.19 -6.59
N THR A 129 -1.30 0.12 -7.30
CA THR A 129 -0.64 0.23 -8.63
C THR A 129 -1.55 0.88 -9.64
N LEU A 130 -2.79 0.40 -9.75
CA LEU A 130 -3.76 0.90 -10.73
C LEU A 130 -4.14 2.36 -10.48
N SER A 131 -4.37 2.72 -9.21
CA SER A 131 -4.73 4.10 -8.84
C SER A 131 -3.58 5.08 -9.04
N SER A 132 -2.36 4.72 -8.62
CA SER A 132 -1.19 5.58 -8.76
C SER A 132 -0.66 5.68 -10.19
N ALA A 133 -0.85 4.68 -11.03
CA ALA A 133 -0.50 4.75 -12.45
C ALA A 133 -1.22 5.92 -13.16
N TYR A 134 -2.51 6.11 -12.89
CA TYR A 134 -3.24 7.27 -13.40
C TYR A 134 -2.66 8.59 -12.88
N LEU A 135 -2.23 8.62 -11.61
CA LEU A 135 -1.66 9.82 -11.00
C LEU A 135 -0.28 10.17 -11.58
N ILE A 136 0.55 9.18 -11.91
CA ILE A 136 1.83 9.36 -12.61
C ILE A 136 1.57 9.91 -14.02
N TYR A 137 0.61 9.35 -14.74
CA TYR A 137 0.21 9.76 -16.09
C TYR A 137 -0.55 11.08 -16.14
N PHE A 138 -0.82 11.75 -15.02
CA PHE A 138 -1.73 12.90 -14.91
C PHE A 138 -1.44 14.03 -15.91
N ASN A 139 -0.17 14.32 -16.18
CA ASN A 139 0.23 15.41 -17.10
C ASN A 139 0.12 15.04 -18.59
N LYS A 140 -0.05 13.77 -18.93
CA LYS A 140 -0.23 13.24 -20.29
C LYS A 140 0.90 13.61 -21.27
N THR A 141 2.12 13.82 -20.78
CA THR A 141 3.32 13.99 -21.60
C THR A 141 3.80 12.65 -22.14
N LYS A 142 4.65 12.65 -23.17
CA LYS A 142 5.27 11.41 -23.68
C LYS A 142 6.08 10.72 -22.56
N HIS A 143 6.81 11.48 -21.77
CA HIS A 143 7.61 10.96 -20.66
C HIS A 143 6.72 10.41 -19.53
N SER A 144 5.60 11.07 -19.19
CA SER A 144 4.68 10.55 -18.17
C SER A 144 3.96 9.27 -18.61
N ILE A 145 3.72 9.07 -19.92
CA ILE A 145 3.21 7.81 -20.46
C ILE A 145 4.26 6.72 -20.28
N GLU A 146 5.51 6.99 -20.66
CA GLU A 146 6.61 6.04 -20.54
C GLU A 146 6.85 5.64 -19.06
N ALA A 147 6.93 6.62 -18.17
CA ALA A 147 7.07 6.39 -16.73
C ALA A 147 5.93 5.54 -16.15
N ALA A 148 4.68 5.87 -16.50
CA ALA A 148 3.51 5.10 -16.06
C ALA A 148 3.53 3.67 -16.59
N TRP A 149 3.94 3.44 -17.84
CA TRP A 149 4.09 2.10 -18.41
C TRP A 149 5.18 1.29 -17.70
N LYS A 150 6.38 1.85 -17.52
CA LYS A 150 7.46 1.20 -16.77
C LYS A 150 7.00 0.82 -15.36
N TYR A 151 6.31 1.76 -14.68
CA TYR A 151 5.78 1.54 -13.34
C TYR A 151 4.77 0.38 -13.30
N VAL A 152 3.73 0.43 -14.13
CA VAL A 152 2.69 -0.63 -14.16
C VAL A 152 3.32 -1.98 -14.48
N PHE A 153 4.12 -2.05 -15.55
CA PHE A 153 4.71 -3.31 -16.00
C PHE A 153 5.58 -3.96 -14.92
N MET A 154 6.47 -3.18 -14.29
CA MET A 154 7.36 -3.71 -13.25
C MET A 154 6.63 -4.09 -11.98
N CYS A 155 5.70 -3.24 -11.52
CA CYS A 155 4.93 -3.56 -10.33
C CYS A 155 4.00 -4.76 -10.54
N SER A 156 3.34 -4.88 -11.71
CA SER A 156 2.44 -6.01 -11.98
C SER A 156 3.19 -7.32 -12.12
N ILE A 157 4.38 -7.34 -12.73
CA ILE A 157 5.25 -8.55 -12.72
C ILE A 157 5.64 -8.89 -11.29
N GLY A 158 6.05 -7.90 -10.49
CA GLY A 158 6.38 -8.11 -9.08
C GLY A 158 5.20 -8.72 -8.31
N ILE A 159 4.03 -8.14 -8.41
CA ILE A 159 2.82 -8.62 -7.72
C ILE A 159 2.39 -10.01 -8.22
N ALA A 160 2.59 -10.34 -9.50
CA ALA A 160 2.39 -11.71 -10.00
C ALA A 160 3.37 -12.71 -9.35
N LEU A 161 4.65 -12.34 -9.17
CA LEU A 161 5.61 -13.16 -8.43
C LEU A 161 5.20 -13.31 -6.96
N ALA A 162 4.73 -12.25 -6.30
CA ALA A 162 4.21 -12.34 -4.94
C ALA A 162 3.03 -13.30 -4.84
N PHE A 163 2.14 -13.35 -5.85
CA PHE A 163 1.04 -14.30 -5.91
C PHE A 163 1.52 -15.75 -6.00
N VAL A 164 2.54 -16.02 -6.82
CA VAL A 164 3.19 -17.34 -6.83
C VAL A 164 3.72 -17.69 -5.44
N GLY A 165 4.35 -16.72 -4.75
CA GLY A 165 4.79 -16.89 -3.36
C GLY A 165 3.65 -17.25 -2.40
N ILE A 166 2.49 -16.64 -2.55
CA ILE A 166 1.28 -16.96 -1.75
C ILE A 166 0.80 -18.40 -2.03
N ILE A 167 0.79 -18.81 -3.30
CA ILE A 167 0.44 -20.21 -3.66
C ILE A 167 1.42 -21.19 -3.02
N LEU A 168 2.73 -20.94 -3.08
CA LEU A 168 3.75 -21.76 -2.47
C LEU A 168 3.63 -21.81 -0.95
N LEU A 169 3.24 -20.69 -0.32
CA LEU A 169 2.95 -20.65 1.11
C LEU A 169 1.75 -21.54 1.45
N ASN A 170 0.70 -21.53 0.64
CA ASN A 170 -0.46 -22.40 0.82
C ASN A 170 -0.08 -23.88 0.68
N ILE A 171 0.82 -24.23 -0.23
CA ILE A 171 1.37 -25.58 -0.35
C ILE A 171 2.17 -25.95 0.91
N SER A 172 3.01 -25.03 1.41
CA SER A 172 3.80 -25.22 2.64
C SER A 172 2.94 -25.46 3.87
N SER A 173 1.79 -24.78 3.97
CA SER A 173 0.86 -24.89 5.11
C SER A 173 0.01 -26.18 5.12
N GLY A 174 0.02 -26.95 4.04
CA GLY A 174 -0.67 -28.25 3.95
C GLY A 174 -2.19 -28.14 4.07
N THR A 175 -2.74 -28.62 5.19
CA THR A 175 -4.20 -28.62 5.44
C THR A 175 -4.77 -27.29 5.94
N ILE A 176 -3.92 -26.30 6.22
CA ILE A 176 -4.33 -25.02 6.80
C ILE A 176 -4.74 -24.07 5.67
N ASN A 177 -6.03 -24.06 5.34
CA ASN A 177 -6.60 -23.23 4.29
C ASN A 177 -6.90 -21.79 4.79
N THR A 178 -5.85 -21.06 5.21
CA THR A 178 -6.02 -19.66 5.65
C THR A 178 -4.82 -18.82 5.25
N MET A 179 -5.09 -17.55 4.90
CA MET A 179 -4.07 -16.53 4.67
C MET A 179 -4.05 -15.49 5.79
N ASN A 180 -4.78 -15.72 6.90
CA ASN A 180 -4.76 -14.85 8.05
C ASN A 180 -3.42 -14.95 8.79
N PHE A 181 -2.75 -13.81 9.00
CA PHE A 181 -1.42 -13.75 9.60
C PHE A 181 -1.36 -14.38 11.00
N ALA A 182 -2.37 -14.19 11.85
CA ALA A 182 -2.37 -14.77 13.19
C ALA A 182 -2.36 -16.29 13.13
N GLN A 183 -3.23 -16.88 12.31
CA GLN A 183 -3.31 -18.33 12.11
C GLN A 183 -2.07 -18.89 11.41
N LEU A 184 -1.47 -18.15 10.46
CA LEU A 184 -0.20 -18.54 9.85
C LEU A 184 0.93 -18.57 10.90
N TYR A 185 1.00 -17.60 11.82
CA TYR A 185 2.01 -17.59 12.89
C TYR A 185 1.81 -18.72 13.89
N GLU A 186 0.57 -18.98 14.31
CA GLU A 186 0.27 -20.08 15.25
C GLU A 186 0.70 -21.45 14.73
N ASN A 187 0.60 -21.66 13.41
CA ASN A 187 0.88 -22.94 12.78
C ASN A 187 2.24 -22.99 12.05
N ALA A 188 3.02 -21.93 12.07
CA ALA A 188 4.26 -21.80 11.29
C ALA A 188 5.28 -22.93 11.55
N ALA A 189 5.30 -23.50 12.75
CA ALA A 189 6.19 -24.60 13.12
C ALA A 189 5.87 -25.94 12.40
N THR A 190 4.68 -26.09 11.85
CA THR A 190 4.24 -27.29 11.12
C THR A 190 4.46 -27.20 9.61
N PHE A 191 4.90 -26.05 9.11
CA PHE A 191 5.03 -25.80 7.68
C PHE A 191 6.22 -26.56 7.08
N ASP A 192 6.07 -27.00 5.82
CA ASP A 192 7.19 -27.51 5.06
C ASP A 192 8.20 -26.39 4.79
N VAL A 193 9.39 -26.54 5.36
CA VAL A 193 10.45 -25.53 5.34
C VAL A 193 10.93 -25.25 3.90
N THR A 194 10.92 -26.25 3.01
CA THR A 194 11.39 -26.08 1.63
C THR A 194 10.46 -25.19 0.85
N TRP A 195 9.16 -25.48 0.88
CA TRP A 195 8.15 -24.66 0.23
C TRP A 195 8.03 -23.28 0.85
N LEU A 196 8.18 -23.17 2.18
CA LEU A 196 8.16 -21.89 2.90
C LEU A 196 9.32 -20.98 2.46
N LYS A 197 10.54 -21.50 2.33
CA LYS A 197 11.70 -20.75 1.84
C LYS A 197 11.51 -20.28 0.41
N MET A 198 10.97 -21.12 -0.47
CA MET A 198 10.64 -20.73 -1.84
C MET A 198 9.56 -19.64 -1.87
N ALA A 199 8.50 -19.81 -1.09
CA ALA A 199 7.44 -18.81 -0.95
C ALA A 199 8.00 -17.46 -0.52
N PHE A 200 8.90 -17.44 0.47
CA PHE A 200 9.54 -16.23 0.96
C PHE A 200 10.35 -15.51 -0.13
N VAL A 201 11.13 -16.24 -0.94
CA VAL A 201 11.89 -15.66 -2.06
C VAL A 201 10.96 -14.97 -3.04
N PHE A 202 9.89 -15.62 -3.50
CA PHE A 202 8.95 -15.05 -4.46
C PHE A 202 8.21 -13.83 -3.89
N MET A 203 7.80 -13.88 -2.62
CA MET A 203 7.16 -12.74 -1.96
C MET A 203 8.13 -11.57 -1.75
N MET A 204 9.39 -11.85 -1.40
CA MET A 204 10.43 -10.82 -1.24
C MET A 204 10.70 -10.08 -2.56
N PHE A 205 10.86 -10.79 -3.68
CA PHE A 205 11.02 -10.17 -4.99
C PHE A 205 9.74 -9.42 -5.41
N GLY A 206 8.58 -10.01 -5.15
CA GLY A 206 7.30 -9.45 -5.55
C GLY A 206 6.94 -8.17 -4.82
N PHE A 207 6.84 -8.20 -3.51
CA PHE A 207 6.58 -7.00 -2.68
C PHE A 207 7.79 -6.07 -2.65
N GLY A 208 9.01 -6.60 -2.80
CA GLY A 208 10.25 -5.84 -2.93
C GLY A 208 10.29 -4.98 -4.18
N ALA A 209 9.76 -5.45 -5.31
CA ALA A 209 9.59 -4.63 -6.51
C ALA A 209 8.71 -3.41 -6.23
N LYS A 210 7.65 -3.57 -5.43
CA LYS A 210 6.75 -2.49 -5.04
C LYS A 210 7.36 -1.55 -4.00
N MET A 211 8.13 -2.09 -3.08
CA MET A 211 8.89 -1.31 -2.09
C MET A 211 10.07 -0.55 -2.71
N GLY A 212 10.50 -0.93 -3.92
CA GLY A 212 11.66 -0.33 -4.58
C GLY A 212 13.00 -0.92 -4.15
N LEU A 213 13.04 -2.21 -3.79
CA LEU A 213 14.30 -2.91 -3.49
C LEU A 213 15.11 -3.17 -4.77
N ALA A 214 16.43 -3.12 -4.67
CA ALA A 214 17.31 -3.55 -5.76
C ALA A 214 17.19 -5.07 -5.97
N PRO A 215 17.25 -5.54 -7.22
CA PRO A 215 17.51 -4.83 -8.47
C PRO A 215 16.22 -4.36 -9.20
N VAL A 216 15.03 -4.49 -8.61
CA VAL A 216 13.74 -4.29 -9.28
C VAL A 216 13.14 -2.87 -9.09
N HIS A 217 13.97 -1.89 -8.71
CA HIS A 217 13.56 -0.52 -8.38
C HIS A 217 13.64 0.50 -9.52
N PHE A 218 14.02 0.10 -10.73
CA PHE A 218 14.31 1.03 -11.84
C PHE A 218 13.08 1.82 -12.36
N TRP A 219 11.88 1.47 -11.97
CA TRP A 219 10.67 2.26 -12.22
C TRP A 219 10.59 3.52 -11.34
N LEU A 220 11.28 3.53 -10.19
CA LEU A 220 11.11 4.52 -9.13
C LEU A 220 11.53 5.94 -9.56
N PRO A 221 12.72 6.17 -10.15
CA PRO A 221 13.14 7.51 -10.56
C PRO A 221 12.19 8.13 -11.59
N ASP A 222 11.78 7.36 -12.60
CA ASP A 222 10.90 7.83 -13.66
C ASP A 222 9.51 8.17 -13.12
N ALA A 223 8.95 7.32 -12.25
CA ALA A 223 7.65 7.55 -11.63
C ALA A 223 7.65 8.82 -10.75
N HIS A 224 8.74 9.06 -10.01
CA HIS A 224 8.86 10.23 -9.15
C HIS A 224 9.08 11.54 -9.90
N SER A 225 9.83 11.52 -11.01
CA SER A 225 10.09 12.70 -11.83
C SER A 225 8.85 13.18 -12.59
N GLU A 226 7.99 12.26 -13.03
CA GLU A 226 6.84 12.57 -13.88
C GLU A 226 5.53 12.78 -13.11
N ALA A 227 5.40 12.22 -11.90
CA ALA A 227 4.23 12.42 -11.07
C ALA A 227 4.12 13.88 -10.59
N PRO A 228 2.90 14.44 -10.46
CA PRO A 228 2.72 15.71 -9.75
C PRO A 228 3.37 15.67 -8.36
N THR A 229 4.02 16.77 -7.95
CA THR A 229 4.78 16.84 -6.69
C THR A 229 4.03 16.29 -5.46
N PRO A 230 2.72 16.62 -5.23
CA PRO A 230 1.99 16.03 -4.10
C PRO A 230 1.85 14.51 -4.20
N ILE A 231 1.79 13.96 -5.41
CA ILE A 231 1.69 12.51 -5.62
C ILE A 231 3.06 11.85 -5.42
N SER A 232 4.14 12.45 -5.92
CA SER A 232 5.50 11.98 -5.69
C SER A 232 5.81 11.87 -4.17
N ALA A 233 5.33 12.81 -3.35
CA ALA A 233 5.45 12.74 -1.89
C ALA A 233 4.70 11.53 -1.29
N LEU A 234 3.47 11.24 -1.74
CA LEU A 234 2.73 10.05 -1.31
C LEU A 234 3.39 8.75 -1.78
N LEU A 235 3.90 8.70 -3.01
CA LEU A 235 4.60 7.53 -3.53
C LEU A 235 5.82 7.20 -2.67
N SER A 236 6.69 8.20 -2.38
CA SER A 236 7.93 7.96 -1.63
C SER A 236 7.71 7.68 -0.16
N ALA A 237 6.83 8.43 0.51
CA ALA A 237 6.68 8.36 1.96
C ALA A 237 5.71 7.27 2.43
N THR A 238 4.74 6.85 1.63
CA THR A 238 3.65 6.00 2.12
C THR A 238 3.46 4.70 1.34
N LEU A 239 3.56 4.75 0.00
CA LEU A 239 3.40 3.55 -0.81
C LEU A 239 4.47 2.50 -0.50
N LEU A 240 5.74 2.91 -0.52
CA LEU A 240 6.87 2.02 -0.24
C LEU A 240 6.74 1.39 1.16
N ASN A 241 6.33 2.19 2.14
CA ASN A 241 6.11 1.73 3.52
C ASN A 241 4.96 0.74 3.65
N SER A 242 3.89 0.87 2.86
CA SER A 242 2.79 -0.10 2.89
C SER A 242 3.22 -1.49 2.37
N ALA A 243 4.05 -1.53 1.33
CA ALA A 243 4.63 -2.77 0.82
C ALA A 243 5.67 -3.35 1.80
N PHE A 244 6.47 -2.49 2.43
CA PHE A 244 7.43 -2.88 3.47
C PHE A 244 6.74 -3.57 4.65
N LEU A 245 5.60 -3.07 5.12
CA LEU A 245 4.86 -3.71 6.21
C LEU A 245 4.47 -5.15 5.87
N VAL A 246 4.07 -5.43 4.64
CA VAL A 246 3.76 -6.81 4.23
C VAL A 246 5.02 -7.70 4.26
N ILE A 247 6.16 -7.17 3.81
CA ILE A 247 7.46 -7.87 3.91
C ILE A 247 7.81 -8.17 5.37
N VAL A 248 7.64 -7.21 6.28
CA VAL A 248 7.87 -7.38 7.73
C VAL A 248 7.00 -8.50 8.29
N ARG A 249 5.73 -8.57 7.90
CA ARG A 249 4.81 -9.65 8.34
C ARG A 249 5.23 -11.02 7.82
N VAL A 250 5.64 -11.10 6.56
CA VAL A 250 6.15 -12.36 5.99
C VAL A 250 7.50 -12.76 6.60
N TYR A 251 8.36 -11.76 6.91
CA TYR A 251 9.60 -12.01 7.65
C TYR A 251 9.34 -12.56 9.06
N LYS A 252 8.35 -12.02 9.78
CA LYS A 252 7.93 -12.55 11.08
C LYS A 252 7.47 -14.01 10.98
N LEU A 253 6.80 -14.38 9.90
CA LEU A 253 6.42 -15.77 9.66
C LEU A 253 7.67 -16.68 9.56
N MET A 254 8.71 -16.25 8.84
CA MET A 254 9.99 -16.96 8.76
C MET A 254 10.70 -17.10 10.11
N GLU A 255 10.57 -16.07 10.95
CA GLU A 255 11.14 -16.07 12.30
C GLU A 255 10.45 -17.11 13.18
N VAL A 256 9.12 -17.15 13.21
CA VAL A 256 8.33 -18.12 13.97
C VAL A 256 8.56 -19.56 13.47
N ALA A 257 8.78 -19.74 12.16
CA ALA A 257 9.13 -21.02 11.55
C ALA A 257 10.61 -21.46 11.75
N ASN A 258 11.39 -20.75 12.60
CA ASN A 258 12.83 -20.98 12.82
C ASN A 258 13.71 -20.91 11.55
N CYS A 259 13.30 -20.12 10.56
CA CYS A 259 14.02 -19.91 9.30
C CYS A 259 14.70 -18.53 9.22
N THR A 260 14.94 -17.86 10.35
CA THR A 260 15.43 -16.47 10.45
C THR A 260 16.76 -16.25 9.72
N ASN A 261 17.70 -17.20 9.83
CA ASN A 261 19.01 -17.06 9.17
C ASN A 261 18.88 -17.00 7.65
N TYR A 262 18.02 -17.81 7.07
CA TYR A 262 17.75 -17.78 5.63
C TYR A 262 17.13 -16.47 5.21
N ALA A 263 16.14 -15.98 5.94
CA ALA A 263 15.47 -14.71 5.66
C ALA A 263 16.43 -13.51 5.76
N ARG A 264 17.33 -13.50 6.77
CA ARG A 264 18.37 -12.46 6.92
C ARG A 264 19.37 -12.45 5.76
N ILE A 265 19.84 -13.62 5.33
CA ILE A 265 20.77 -13.71 4.19
C ILE A 265 20.11 -13.16 2.93
N LEU A 266 18.85 -13.50 2.67
CA LEU A 266 18.15 -13.01 1.48
C LEU A 266 17.95 -11.49 1.53
N LEU A 267 17.54 -10.93 2.67
CA LEU A 267 17.43 -9.49 2.87
C LEU A 267 18.77 -8.79 2.65
N PHE A 268 19.84 -9.31 3.22
CA PHE A 268 21.19 -8.78 3.06
C PHE A 268 21.64 -8.79 1.59
N LEU A 269 21.36 -9.86 0.85
CA LEU A 269 21.68 -9.97 -0.58
C LEU A 269 20.92 -8.95 -1.43
N MET A 270 19.70 -8.62 -1.05
CA MET A 270 18.90 -7.60 -1.75
C MET A 270 19.35 -6.18 -1.39
N ASP A 271 19.74 -5.93 -0.14
CA ASP A 271 20.18 -4.61 0.33
C ASP A 271 21.60 -4.25 -0.15
N PHE A 272 22.51 -5.24 -0.18
CA PHE A 272 23.92 -5.03 -0.55
C PHE A 272 24.14 -4.64 -2.02
N ARG A 273 23.14 -4.78 -2.90
CA ARG A 273 23.20 -4.34 -4.29
C ARG A 273 22.72 -2.90 -4.51
N THR A 274 22.36 -2.19 -3.44
CA THR A 274 21.94 -0.77 -3.49
C THR A 274 23.10 0.19 -3.23
N LEU A 275 24.26 -0.33 -2.82
CA LEU A 275 25.53 0.39 -2.66
C LEU A 275 26.44 0.15 -3.87
#